data_abe45e7760d60a6b4b555c515d9e10d7
#
_entry.id   abe45e7760d60a6b4b555c515d9e10d7
#
_cell.length_a   1.000
_cell.length_b   1.000
_cell.length_c   1.000
_cell.angle_alpha   90.00
_cell.angle_beta   90.00
_cell.angle_gamma   90.00
#
_symmetry.space_group_name_H-M   'P 1'
#
loop_
_entity.id
_entity.type
_entity.pdbx_description
1 polymer ?
#
loop_
_entity_poly.entity_id
_entity_poly.type
_entity_poly.pdbx_seq_one_letter_code
_entity_poly.pdbx_strand_id
1 'polypeptide(L)'
;LEYYFDYAATTQVALEVTDGIKNLLNEVYGNPSSLHSKGVEAEKYIKGSRRTLAKIIGGKENEIIFTSGGTESNNLAILGTIPQNRKGRLITSSIEHPSVLEVFKHLAGKGYDVVFLPVDANGVIQYDVFKEALTQDTLMVSVMHVNNEMGAIQPIEAMASEIKKFNTAHNSRILFHVDGVQAFGKYLIPKGIDLYSFSGHKIHGLKGAGGLFVKSGTSIRPLVYGGAQEFSIRPGTENIIGITALGIASELAYAKRKSSLTHLAEIQSKLETIFLKDGDCIINSKQGAPHILNVSFLGVKSEVMLHSLEMEGIYVSSGSACSSKKKTGSHVLKAIGLTDAQIDSAIRISYGNDTDIESAESVAHKMLEIAEKLRKIMRRT
;
A
#
# COMPACT_ATOMS: atom_id res chain seq x y z
N LEU A 1 -13.71 -25.90 -2.48
CA LEU A 1 -13.84 -24.52 -1.97
C LEU A 1 -12.51 -23.83 -2.12
N GLU A 2 -12.53 -22.56 -2.56
CA GLU A 2 -11.33 -21.73 -2.69
C GLU A 2 -11.35 -20.68 -1.58
N TYR A 3 -10.20 -20.48 -0.93
CA TYR A 3 -10.01 -19.53 0.14
C TYR A 3 -8.92 -18.53 -0.23
N TYR A 4 -9.30 -17.30 -0.56
CA TYR A 4 -8.37 -16.26 -0.95
C TYR A 4 -7.93 -15.44 0.27
N PHE A 5 -6.69 -15.60 0.69
CA PHE A 5 -6.06 -14.92 1.83
C PHE A 5 -4.83 -14.09 1.42
N ASP A 6 -4.89 -13.50 0.22
CA ASP A 6 -3.81 -12.62 -0.31
C ASP A 6 -4.31 -11.21 -0.70
N TYR A 7 -5.24 -10.66 0.09
CA TYR A 7 -5.83 -9.34 -0.13
C TYR A 7 -4.81 -8.19 -0.12
N ALA A 8 -3.67 -8.33 0.55
CA ALA A 8 -2.61 -7.35 0.51
C ALA A 8 -1.89 -7.30 -0.86
N ALA A 9 -1.95 -8.36 -1.66
CA ALA A 9 -1.44 -8.36 -3.04
C ALA A 9 -2.43 -7.70 -4.01
N THR A 10 -3.70 -8.11 -3.97
CA THR A 10 -4.78 -7.53 -4.77
C THR A 10 -6.13 -7.99 -4.20
N THR A 11 -7.21 -7.29 -4.50
CA THR A 11 -8.56 -7.69 -4.11
C THR A 11 -9.40 -8.06 -5.32
N GLN A 12 -10.43 -8.87 -5.10
CA GLN A 12 -11.50 -9.07 -6.07
C GLN A 12 -12.27 -7.75 -6.24
N VAL A 13 -12.77 -7.48 -7.44
CA VAL A 13 -13.59 -6.31 -7.71
C VAL A 13 -14.95 -6.47 -7.04
N ALA A 14 -15.40 -5.45 -6.31
CA ALA A 14 -16.72 -5.49 -5.66
C ALA A 14 -17.84 -5.51 -6.71
N LEU A 15 -18.95 -6.19 -6.40
CA LEU A 15 -20.11 -6.26 -7.29
C LEU A 15 -20.66 -4.87 -7.59
N GLU A 16 -20.75 -4.01 -6.58
CA GLU A 16 -21.21 -2.62 -6.75
C GLU A 16 -20.33 -1.82 -7.71
N VAL A 17 -19.01 -2.11 -7.74
CA VAL A 17 -18.08 -1.51 -8.71
C VAL A 17 -18.36 -2.05 -10.11
N THR A 18 -18.51 -3.36 -10.24
CA THR A 18 -18.79 -4.01 -11.53
C THR A 18 -20.11 -3.49 -12.13
N ASP A 19 -21.17 -3.45 -11.32
CA ASP A 19 -22.48 -2.95 -11.74
C ASP A 19 -22.41 -1.46 -12.10
N GLY A 20 -21.68 -0.67 -11.33
CA GLY A 20 -21.52 0.77 -11.57
C GLY A 20 -20.76 1.13 -12.85
N ILE A 21 -19.91 0.23 -13.37
CA ILE A 21 -19.16 0.48 -14.60
C ILE A 21 -19.70 -0.30 -15.83
N LYS A 22 -20.59 -1.25 -15.63
CA LYS A 22 -21.08 -2.15 -16.71
C LYS A 22 -21.59 -1.42 -17.93
N ASN A 23 -22.46 -0.43 -17.72
CA ASN A 23 -23.04 0.34 -18.82
C ASN A 23 -22.01 1.31 -19.45
N LEU A 24 -21.04 1.79 -18.67
CA LEU A 24 -20.03 2.71 -19.17
C LEU A 24 -19.19 2.07 -20.29
N LEU A 25 -18.96 0.76 -20.24
CA LEU A 25 -18.16 0.05 -21.21
C LEU A 25 -18.65 0.21 -22.67
N ASN A 26 -19.97 0.33 -22.85
CA ASN A 26 -20.58 0.44 -24.18
C ASN A 26 -21.14 1.84 -24.48
N GLU A 27 -21.57 2.58 -23.47
CA GLU A 27 -22.33 3.83 -23.65
C GLU A 27 -21.46 5.07 -23.57
N VAL A 28 -20.39 5.04 -22.73
CA VAL A 28 -19.53 6.19 -22.44
C VAL A 28 -18.16 6.05 -23.09
N TYR A 29 -18.12 6.13 -24.42
CA TYR A 29 -16.92 5.96 -25.24
C TYR A 29 -16.30 7.29 -25.71
N GLY A 30 -16.90 8.43 -25.38
CA GLY A 30 -16.40 9.75 -25.79
C GLY A 30 -15.06 10.08 -25.14
N ASN A 31 -14.21 10.81 -25.87
CA ASN A 31 -12.99 11.36 -25.31
C ASN A 31 -13.37 12.52 -24.35
N PRO A 32 -12.98 12.50 -23.07
CA PRO A 32 -13.34 13.55 -22.10
C PRO A 32 -12.87 14.96 -22.49
N SER A 33 -11.85 15.06 -23.35
CA SER A 33 -11.35 16.35 -23.86
C SER A 33 -12.17 16.91 -25.05
N SER A 34 -13.15 16.15 -25.56
CA SER A 34 -13.98 16.59 -26.69
C SER A 34 -15.11 17.49 -26.23
N LEU A 35 -15.38 18.56 -27.02
CA LEU A 35 -16.43 19.56 -26.68
C LEU A 35 -17.85 19.12 -27.04
N HIS A 36 -18.03 18.03 -27.78
CA HIS A 36 -19.35 17.50 -28.10
C HIS A 36 -19.94 16.70 -26.94
N SER A 37 -21.26 16.45 -26.98
CA SER A 37 -22.04 15.82 -25.89
C SER A 37 -21.44 14.52 -25.34
N LYS A 38 -20.84 13.66 -26.19
CA LYS A 38 -20.20 12.41 -25.77
C LYS A 38 -18.94 12.63 -24.93
N GLY A 39 -18.16 13.67 -25.23
CA GLY A 39 -17.00 14.05 -24.41
C GLY A 39 -17.43 14.63 -23.06
N VAL A 40 -18.43 15.53 -23.08
CA VAL A 40 -18.99 16.12 -21.85
C VAL A 40 -19.59 15.04 -20.94
N GLU A 41 -20.26 14.03 -21.51
CA GLU A 41 -20.78 12.89 -20.76
C GLU A 41 -19.64 12.11 -20.06
N ALA A 42 -18.58 11.78 -20.77
CA ALA A 42 -17.41 11.09 -20.25
C ALA A 42 -16.71 11.90 -19.14
N GLU A 43 -16.57 13.22 -19.33
CA GLU A 43 -15.95 14.11 -18.34
C GLU A 43 -16.73 14.15 -17.01
N LYS A 44 -18.07 14.01 -17.02
CA LYS A 44 -18.89 13.99 -15.79
C LYS A 44 -18.50 12.84 -14.86
N TYR A 45 -18.17 11.66 -15.39
CA TYR A 45 -17.74 10.52 -14.57
C TYR A 45 -16.40 10.78 -13.90
N ILE A 46 -15.44 11.36 -14.63
CA ILE A 46 -14.14 11.74 -14.09
C ILE A 46 -14.31 12.78 -12.98
N LYS A 47 -15.08 13.85 -13.23
CA LYS A 47 -15.36 14.90 -12.23
C LYS A 47 -16.08 14.34 -11.01
N GLY A 48 -17.04 13.42 -11.18
CA GLY A 48 -17.75 12.75 -10.10
C GLY A 48 -16.79 11.99 -9.19
N SER A 49 -15.95 11.14 -9.75
CA SER A 49 -14.95 10.36 -9.03
C SER A 49 -13.93 11.26 -8.31
N ARG A 50 -13.46 12.31 -8.98
CA ARG A 50 -12.52 13.29 -8.43
C ARG A 50 -13.11 13.99 -7.20
N ARG A 51 -14.38 14.39 -7.26
CA ARG A 51 -15.11 15.00 -6.13
C ARG A 51 -15.25 14.06 -4.96
N THR A 52 -15.60 12.80 -5.22
CA THR A 52 -15.67 11.75 -4.18
C THR A 52 -14.33 11.58 -3.47
N LEU A 53 -13.24 11.43 -4.23
CA LEU A 53 -11.90 11.30 -3.67
C LEU A 53 -11.45 12.54 -2.89
N ALA A 54 -11.68 13.72 -3.43
CA ALA A 54 -11.36 14.98 -2.74
C ALA A 54 -12.08 15.08 -1.39
N LYS A 55 -13.37 14.71 -1.34
CA LYS A 55 -14.16 14.67 -0.09
C LYS A 55 -13.58 13.65 0.91
N ILE A 56 -13.21 12.45 0.46
CA ILE A 56 -12.63 11.40 1.32
C ILE A 56 -11.29 11.85 1.90
N ILE A 57 -10.45 12.46 1.09
CA ILE A 57 -9.09 12.90 1.50
C ILE A 57 -9.17 14.20 2.32
N GLY A 58 -10.26 14.96 2.21
CA GLY A 58 -10.41 16.27 2.86
C GLY A 58 -9.66 17.38 2.11
N GLY A 59 -9.49 17.23 0.80
CA GLY A 59 -8.83 18.15 -0.10
C GLY A 59 -9.77 18.77 -1.13
N LYS A 60 -9.19 19.40 -2.15
CA LYS A 60 -9.89 20.00 -3.29
C LYS A 60 -9.83 19.07 -4.51
N GLU A 61 -10.75 19.24 -5.46
CA GLU A 61 -10.79 18.44 -6.69
C GLU A 61 -9.49 18.56 -7.50
N ASN A 62 -8.90 19.73 -7.59
CA ASN A 62 -7.64 19.98 -8.30
C ASN A 62 -6.39 19.46 -7.55
N GLU A 63 -6.54 18.89 -6.38
CA GLU A 63 -5.47 18.23 -5.62
C GLU A 63 -5.42 16.72 -5.87
N ILE A 64 -6.35 16.18 -6.67
CA ILE A 64 -6.39 14.76 -7.02
C ILE A 64 -5.88 14.57 -8.46
N ILE A 65 -4.84 13.76 -8.61
CA ILE A 65 -4.28 13.38 -9.93
C ILE A 65 -4.53 11.88 -10.11
N PHE A 66 -5.20 11.50 -11.18
CA PHE A 66 -5.40 10.09 -11.50
C PHE A 66 -4.15 9.49 -12.14
N THR A 67 -3.84 8.25 -11.77
CA THR A 67 -2.69 7.48 -12.22
C THR A 67 -3.11 6.04 -12.53
N SER A 68 -2.19 5.23 -13.04
CA SER A 68 -2.43 3.81 -13.27
C SER A 68 -2.38 2.94 -11.99
N GLY A 69 -1.95 3.50 -10.86
CA GLY A 69 -1.85 2.77 -9.59
C GLY A 69 -0.78 3.33 -8.65
N GLY A 70 -0.56 2.64 -7.52
CA GLY A 70 0.37 3.07 -6.48
C GLY A 70 1.79 3.30 -6.96
N THR A 71 2.31 2.44 -7.84
CA THR A 71 3.68 2.57 -8.37
C THR A 71 3.86 3.86 -9.16
N GLU A 72 2.94 4.20 -10.08
CA GLU A 72 2.99 5.46 -10.80
C GLU A 72 2.83 6.65 -9.86
N SER A 73 1.90 6.57 -8.90
CA SER A 73 1.67 7.60 -7.90
C SER A 73 2.92 7.90 -7.07
N ASN A 74 3.60 6.86 -6.54
CA ASN A 74 4.82 7.00 -5.75
C ASN A 74 5.97 7.60 -6.57
N ASN A 75 6.16 7.12 -7.81
CA ASN A 75 7.18 7.67 -8.70
C ASN A 75 6.90 9.15 -9.03
N LEU A 76 5.64 9.48 -9.36
CA LEU A 76 5.23 10.84 -9.67
C LEU A 76 5.40 11.77 -8.45
N ALA A 77 4.98 11.31 -7.25
CA ALA A 77 5.16 12.05 -6.02
C ALA A 77 6.62 12.37 -5.74
N ILE A 78 7.51 11.38 -5.85
CA ILE A 78 8.93 11.54 -5.50
C ILE A 78 9.67 12.27 -6.62
N LEU A 79 9.70 11.71 -7.83
CA LEU A 79 10.49 12.26 -8.94
C LEU A 79 9.92 13.57 -9.48
N GLY A 80 8.60 13.75 -9.42
CA GLY A 80 7.92 14.95 -9.88
C GLY A 80 8.15 16.17 -9.00
N THR A 81 8.44 15.99 -7.70
CA THR A 81 8.57 17.11 -6.75
C THR A 81 10.00 17.43 -6.37
N ILE A 82 10.94 16.48 -6.46
CA ILE A 82 12.35 16.72 -6.15
C ILE A 82 12.99 17.67 -7.16
N PRO A 83 13.67 18.75 -6.71
CA PRO A 83 14.38 19.68 -7.59
C PRO A 83 15.50 18.98 -8.37
N GLN A 84 15.61 19.26 -9.68
CA GLN A 84 16.67 18.66 -10.52
C GLN A 84 18.02 19.38 -10.40
N ASN A 85 17.96 20.67 -10.12
CA ASN A 85 19.11 21.57 -10.08
C ASN A 85 19.76 21.71 -8.68
N ARG A 86 19.18 21.07 -7.65
CA ARG A 86 19.67 21.10 -6.28
C ARG A 86 19.67 19.69 -5.72
N LYS A 87 20.81 19.26 -5.21
CA LYS A 87 20.91 18.04 -4.40
C LYS A 87 20.62 18.39 -2.93
N GLY A 88 20.15 17.42 -2.20
CA GLY A 88 19.85 17.54 -0.79
C GLY A 88 19.50 16.19 -0.19
N ARG A 89 19.10 16.19 1.07
CA ARG A 89 18.75 14.98 1.80
C ARG A 89 17.34 14.51 1.46
N LEU A 90 17.21 13.21 1.29
CA LEU A 90 15.95 12.49 1.09
C LEU A 90 15.84 11.41 2.17
N ILE A 91 14.71 11.34 2.85
CA ILE A 91 14.51 10.43 3.97
C ILE A 91 13.38 9.47 3.62
N THR A 92 13.61 8.18 3.82
CA THR A 92 12.61 7.12 3.65
C THR A 92 12.82 6.03 4.68
N SER A 93 11.93 5.04 4.78
CA SER A 93 12.12 3.92 5.69
C SER A 93 12.82 2.72 5.02
N SER A 94 13.43 1.86 5.82
CA SER A 94 14.05 0.62 5.35
C SER A 94 13.03 -0.46 4.92
N ILE A 95 11.73 -0.24 5.18
CA ILE A 95 10.65 -1.21 4.94
C ILE A 95 9.68 -0.79 3.82
N GLU A 96 10.05 0.19 3.01
CA GLU A 96 9.20 0.69 1.93
C GLU A 96 8.91 -0.38 0.86
N HIS A 97 7.77 -0.21 0.19
CA HIS A 97 7.47 -0.98 -1.02
C HIS A 97 8.52 -0.67 -2.12
N PRO A 98 8.85 -1.63 -3.01
CA PRO A 98 9.81 -1.43 -4.10
C PRO A 98 9.56 -0.18 -4.95
N SER A 99 8.29 0.24 -5.13
CA SER A 99 7.95 1.47 -5.87
C SER A 99 8.43 2.78 -5.23
N VAL A 100 8.82 2.74 -3.95
CA VAL A 100 9.49 3.84 -3.23
C VAL A 100 10.98 3.51 -3.07
N LEU A 101 11.29 2.33 -2.55
CA LEU A 101 12.65 1.91 -2.24
C LEU A 101 13.61 2.00 -3.43
N GLU A 102 13.20 1.50 -4.60
CA GLU A 102 14.04 1.54 -5.80
C GLU A 102 14.22 2.97 -6.35
N VAL A 103 13.21 3.84 -6.19
CA VAL A 103 13.33 5.25 -6.55
C VAL A 103 14.36 5.95 -5.67
N PHE A 104 14.36 5.70 -4.35
CA PHE A 104 15.34 6.27 -3.43
C PHE A 104 16.76 5.74 -3.69
N LYS A 105 16.92 4.44 -3.98
CA LYS A 105 18.21 3.87 -4.42
C LYS A 105 18.71 4.51 -5.71
N HIS A 106 17.82 4.71 -6.69
CA HIS A 106 18.17 5.41 -7.93
C HIS A 106 18.66 6.85 -7.66
N LEU A 107 17.97 7.57 -6.77
CA LEU A 107 18.34 8.93 -6.40
C LEU A 107 19.68 8.98 -5.63
N ALA A 108 19.95 8.00 -4.76
CA ALA A 108 21.26 7.84 -4.12
C ALA A 108 22.37 7.69 -5.18
N GLY A 109 22.16 6.84 -6.20
CA GLY A 109 23.05 6.70 -7.34
C GLY A 109 23.23 7.97 -8.20
N LYS A 110 22.28 8.92 -8.08
CA LYS A 110 22.36 10.27 -8.70
C LYS A 110 23.02 11.31 -7.80
N GLY A 111 23.50 10.95 -6.61
CA GLY A 111 24.23 11.81 -5.70
C GLY A 111 23.34 12.63 -4.75
N TYR A 112 22.11 12.20 -4.48
CA TYR A 112 21.34 12.71 -3.35
C TYR A 112 21.79 12.02 -2.05
N ASP A 113 21.74 12.75 -0.93
CA ASP A 113 21.99 12.20 0.40
C ASP A 113 20.72 11.45 0.85
N VAL A 114 20.70 10.11 0.74
CA VAL A 114 19.54 9.29 1.05
C VAL A 114 19.71 8.59 2.39
N VAL A 115 18.77 8.86 3.31
CA VAL A 115 18.70 8.22 4.62
C VAL A 115 17.57 7.18 4.62
N PHE A 116 17.91 5.93 4.92
CA PHE A 116 16.94 4.85 5.15
C PHE A 116 16.75 4.69 6.67
N LEU A 117 15.64 5.15 7.19
CA LEU A 117 15.32 5.08 8.63
C LEU A 117 15.17 3.63 9.07
N PRO A 118 15.82 3.24 10.17
CA PRO A 118 15.60 1.95 10.79
C PRO A 118 14.22 1.87 11.44
N VAL A 119 13.74 0.65 11.59
CA VAL A 119 12.50 0.33 12.28
C VAL A 119 12.78 -0.50 13.53
N ASP A 120 11.82 -0.55 14.44
CA ASP A 120 11.85 -1.46 15.59
C ASP A 120 11.39 -2.89 15.19
N ALA A 121 11.32 -3.79 16.17
CA ALA A 121 10.87 -5.17 15.96
C ALA A 121 9.37 -5.29 15.55
N ASN A 122 8.59 -4.22 15.69
CA ASN A 122 7.20 -4.14 15.23
C ASN A 122 7.09 -3.53 13.82
N GLY A 123 8.20 -3.16 13.21
CA GLY A 123 8.25 -2.48 11.91
C GLY A 123 7.87 -1.00 11.96
N VAL A 124 7.91 -0.37 13.14
CA VAL A 124 7.64 1.05 13.32
C VAL A 124 8.93 1.85 13.26
N ILE A 125 8.94 2.96 12.52
CA ILE A 125 10.10 3.85 12.41
C ILE A 125 10.53 4.35 13.79
N GLN A 126 11.83 4.27 14.06
CA GLN A 126 12.42 4.81 15.29
C GLN A 126 12.36 6.33 15.27
N TYR A 127 11.42 6.88 16.05
CA TYR A 127 11.03 8.29 15.97
C TYR A 127 12.16 9.27 16.30
N ASP A 128 13.04 8.94 17.25
CA ASP A 128 14.18 9.81 17.60
C ASP A 128 15.21 9.84 16.47
N VAL A 129 15.49 8.69 15.83
CA VAL A 129 16.36 8.63 14.64
C VAL A 129 15.77 9.47 13.49
N PHE A 130 14.44 9.42 13.31
CA PHE A 130 13.77 10.27 12.33
C PHE A 130 14.00 11.78 12.61
N LYS A 131 13.83 12.23 13.87
CA LYS A 131 14.07 13.63 14.23
C LYS A 131 15.52 14.08 13.96
N GLU A 132 16.47 13.25 14.33
CA GLU A 132 17.90 13.50 14.10
C GLU A 132 18.28 13.52 12.62
N ALA A 133 17.54 12.77 11.78
CA ALA A 133 17.76 12.76 10.35
C ALA A 133 17.33 14.06 9.63
N LEU A 134 16.44 14.86 10.21
CA LEU A 134 15.99 16.12 9.62
C LEU A 134 17.11 17.16 9.62
N THR A 135 17.38 17.77 8.46
CA THR A 135 18.38 18.84 8.28
C THR A 135 17.80 19.94 7.39
N GLN A 136 18.46 21.12 7.38
CA GLN A 136 18.05 22.23 6.51
C GLN A 136 18.11 21.87 5.01
N ASP A 137 18.95 20.90 4.64
CA ASP A 137 19.06 20.39 3.27
C ASP A 137 18.08 19.27 2.96
N THR A 138 17.25 18.86 3.91
CA THR A 138 16.22 17.85 3.67
C THR A 138 15.17 18.40 2.69
N LEU A 139 14.96 17.68 1.59
CA LEU A 139 14.01 18.04 0.53
C LEU A 139 12.67 17.31 0.72
N MET A 140 12.72 16.03 1.11
CA MET A 140 11.54 15.18 1.20
C MET A 140 11.72 14.10 2.27
N VAL A 141 10.62 13.81 2.95
CA VAL A 141 10.39 12.57 3.70
C VAL A 141 9.33 11.79 2.96
N SER A 142 9.57 10.50 2.71
CA SER A 142 8.60 9.60 2.06
C SER A 142 8.52 8.30 2.83
N VAL A 143 7.35 7.99 3.40
CA VAL A 143 7.13 6.77 4.18
C VAL A 143 5.77 6.16 3.88
N MET A 144 5.68 4.84 4.00
CA MET A 144 4.39 4.16 3.87
C MET A 144 3.53 4.37 5.12
N HIS A 145 2.21 4.41 4.97
CA HIS A 145 1.28 4.51 6.09
C HIS A 145 1.13 3.15 6.80
N VAL A 146 0.93 2.09 6.02
CA VAL A 146 0.81 0.70 6.49
C VAL A 146 1.72 -0.19 5.66
N ASN A 147 2.55 -0.99 6.32
CA ASN A 147 3.43 -1.92 5.64
C ASN A 147 2.65 -3.11 5.06
N ASN A 148 2.91 -3.47 3.83
CA ASN A 148 2.20 -4.50 3.07
C ASN A 148 2.57 -5.94 3.44
N GLU A 149 3.64 -6.17 4.21
CA GLU A 149 4.10 -7.50 4.62
C GLU A 149 3.78 -7.81 6.09
N MET A 150 3.90 -6.79 6.96
CA MET A 150 3.77 -6.89 8.41
C MET A 150 2.51 -6.24 8.95
N GLY A 151 1.86 -5.38 8.18
CA GLY A 151 0.78 -4.55 8.69
C GLY A 151 1.23 -3.42 9.62
N ALA A 152 2.54 -3.20 9.83
CA ALA A 152 3.04 -2.14 10.71
C ALA A 152 2.49 -0.77 10.30
N ILE A 153 1.92 -0.03 11.26
CA ILE A 153 1.32 1.30 11.05
C ILE A 153 2.34 2.36 11.47
N GLN A 154 2.68 3.27 10.58
CA GLN A 154 3.66 4.33 10.85
C GLN A 154 3.02 5.53 11.54
N PRO A 155 3.75 6.25 12.42
CA PRO A 155 3.25 7.40 13.19
C PRO A 155 3.19 8.68 12.33
N ILE A 156 2.44 8.65 11.22
CA ILE A 156 2.44 9.70 10.17
C ILE A 156 2.07 11.07 10.75
N GLU A 157 1.08 11.17 11.64
CA GLU A 157 0.66 12.47 12.19
C GLU A 157 1.73 13.08 13.10
N ALA A 158 2.44 12.25 13.88
CA ALA A 158 3.56 12.70 14.71
C ALA A 158 4.72 13.19 13.83
N MET A 159 5.05 12.42 12.76
CA MET A 159 6.08 12.81 11.79
C MET A 159 5.72 14.11 11.06
N ALA A 160 4.46 14.26 10.63
CA ALA A 160 3.97 15.50 10.00
C ALA A 160 4.09 16.72 10.92
N SER A 161 3.76 16.54 12.21
CA SER A 161 3.90 17.57 13.24
C SER A 161 5.36 17.99 13.41
N GLU A 162 6.29 17.03 13.44
CA GLU A 162 7.72 17.30 13.59
C GLU A 162 8.31 18.00 12.37
N ILE A 163 7.96 17.55 11.15
CA ILE A 163 8.34 18.22 9.91
C ILE A 163 7.85 19.68 9.89
N LYS A 164 6.60 19.91 10.33
CA LYS A 164 6.03 21.25 10.41
C LYS A 164 6.81 22.15 11.38
N LYS A 165 7.16 21.64 12.57
CA LYS A 165 7.98 22.35 13.56
C LYS A 165 9.35 22.69 12.99
N PHE A 166 10.00 21.70 12.38
CA PHE A 166 11.31 21.86 11.75
C PHE A 166 11.26 22.92 10.65
N ASN A 167 10.29 22.85 9.73
CA ASN A 167 10.11 23.82 8.66
C ASN A 167 9.93 25.25 9.21
N THR A 168 9.14 25.41 10.28
CA THR A 168 8.91 26.72 10.91
C THR A 168 10.18 27.26 11.56
N ALA A 169 10.91 26.43 12.33
CA ALA A 169 12.10 26.83 13.06
C ALA A 169 13.29 27.20 12.13
N HIS A 170 13.42 26.55 10.99
CA HIS A 170 14.57 26.67 10.11
C HIS A 170 14.25 27.39 8.78
N ASN A 171 13.02 27.91 8.61
CA ASN A 171 12.54 28.49 7.35
C ASN A 171 12.80 27.57 6.15
N SER A 172 12.59 26.25 6.34
CA SER A 172 12.76 25.21 5.34
C SER A 172 11.42 24.76 4.77
N ARG A 173 11.44 23.95 3.70
CA ARG A 173 10.25 23.37 3.08
C ARG A 173 10.51 21.91 2.74
N ILE A 174 10.48 21.08 3.76
CA ILE A 174 10.53 19.63 3.61
C ILE A 174 9.14 19.17 3.17
N LEU A 175 9.06 18.47 2.04
CA LEU A 175 7.83 17.84 1.58
C LEU A 175 7.61 16.51 2.28
N PHE A 176 6.36 16.21 2.62
CA PHE A 176 6.00 14.93 3.22
C PHE A 176 5.08 14.12 2.30
N HIS A 177 5.63 13.06 1.71
CA HIS A 177 4.93 12.07 0.91
C HIS A 177 4.61 10.84 1.76
N VAL A 178 3.40 10.31 1.60
CA VAL A 178 2.94 9.09 2.26
C VAL A 178 2.44 8.09 1.21
N ASP A 179 3.06 6.90 1.16
CA ASP A 179 2.50 5.76 0.44
C ASP A 179 1.32 5.21 1.24
N GLY A 180 0.11 5.58 0.83
CA GLY A 180 -1.14 5.17 1.47
C GLY A 180 -1.79 3.93 0.89
N VAL A 181 -1.15 3.23 -0.05
CA VAL A 181 -1.75 2.14 -0.84
C VAL A 181 -2.41 1.06 0.04
N GLN A 182 -1.81 0.69 1.16
CA GLN A 182 -2.39 -0.31 2.08
C GLN A 182 -3.36 0.28 3.10
N ALA A 183 -3.30 1.60 3.34
CA ALA A 183 -4.11 2.28 4.34
C ALA A 183 -5.37 2.92 3.77
N PHE A 184 -5.34 3.36 2.50
CA PHE A 184 -6.45 4.05 1.85
C PHE A 184 -7.73 3.20 1.87
N GLY A 185 -8.85 3.83 2.22
CA GLY A 185 -10.14 3.15 2.38
C GLY A 185 -10.32 2.39 3.70
N LYS A 186 -9.23 2.16 4.46
CA LYS A 186 -9.24 1.45 5.76
C LYS A 186 -9.00 2.39 6.93
N TYR A 187 -8.12 3.37 6.76
CA TYR A 187 -7.77 4.36 7.78
C TYR A 187 -8.15 5.77 7.32
N LEU A 188 -8.23 6.68 8.28
CA LEU A 188 -8.36 8.11 7.96
C LEU A 188 -7.06 8.60 7.31
N ILE A 189 -7.20 9.56 6.40
CA ILE A 189 -6.02 10.19 5.79
C ILE A 189 -5.37 11.10 6.85
N PRO A 190 -4.06 10.92 7.13
CA PRO A 190 -3.36 11.72 8.12
C PRO A 190 -3.30 13.20 7.71
N LYS A 191 -3.39 14.09 8.68
CA LYS A 191 -3.24 15.54 8.44
C LYS A 191 -1.77 15.94 8.37
N GLY A 192 -1.49 17.03 7.64
CA GLY A 192 -0.15 17.62 7.59
C GLY A 192 0.78 17.01 6.55
N ILE A 193 0.26 16.14 5.69
CA ILE A 193 0.97 15.58 4.53
C ILE A 193 0.85 16.50 3.32
N ASP A 194 1.79 16.42 2.39
CA ASP A 194 1.77 17.18 1.13
C ASP A 194 1.39 16.30 -0.07
N LEU A 195 1.69 15.00 -0.01
CA LEU A 195 1.44 14.02 -1.07
C LEU A 195 0.96 12.70 -0.45
N TYR A 196 -0.05 12.07 -1.10
CA TYR A 196 -0.58 10.78 -0.65
C TYR A 196 -0.93 9.88 -1.83
N SER A 197 -0.26 8.73 -1.93
CA SER A 197 -0.47 7.76 -3.00
C SER A 197 -1.51 6.72 -2.62
N PHE A 198 -2.38 6.31 -3.57
CA PHE A 198 -3.38 5.27 -3.36
C PHE A 198 -3.66 4.47 -4.65
N SER A 199 -4.29 3.29 -4.50
CA SER A 199 -4.54 2.36 -5.61
C SER A 199 -5.88 1.65 -5.46
N GLY A 200 -6.65 1.57 -6.56
CA GLY A 200 -7.99 1.01 -6.57
C GLY A 200 -8.05 -0.49 -6.27
N HIS A 201 -7.09 -1.26 -6.79
CA HIS A 201 -7.11 -2.71 -6.61
C HIS A 201 -6.80 -3.21 -5.19
N LYS A 202 -6.53 -2.32 -4.25
CA LYS A 202 -6.36 -2.64 -2.81
C LYS A 202 -7.63 -2.39 -2.00
N ILE A 203 -8.65 -1.85 -2.64
CA ILE A 203 -9.94 -1.48 -2.04
C ILE A 203 -11.12 -1.99 -2.88
N HIS A 204 -10.99 -3.15 -3.52
CA HIS A 204 -12.01 -3.78 -4.36
C HIS A 204 -12.39 -2.99 -5.64
N GLY A 205 -11.50 -2.12 -6.12
CA GLY A 205 -11.59 -1.46 -7.41
C GLY A 205 -10.79 -2.19 -8.50
N LEU A 206 -10.79 -1.62 -9.71
CA LEU A 206 -10.06 -2.18 -10.84
C LEU A 206 -8.54 -2.04 -10.66
N LYS A 207 -7.79 -3.00 -11.22
CA LYS A 207 -6.37 -2.86 -11.52
C LYS A 207 -6.18 -1.80 -12.62
N GLY A 208 -5.04 -1.13 -12.65
CA GLY A 208 -4.77 -0.09 -13.66
C GLY A 208 -5.42 1.27 -13.36
N ALA A 209 -5.87 1.49 -12.12
CA ALA A 209 -6.40 2.76 -11.64
C ALA A 209 -5.89 3.06 -10.21
N GLY A 210 -5.46 4.28 -10.01
CA GLY A 210 -4.99 4.81 -8.73
C GLY A 210 -4.98 6.33 -8.76
N GLY A 211 -4.36 6.93 -7.75
CA GLY A 211 -4.27 8.38 -7.70
C GLY A 211 -3.22 8.87 -6.73
N LEU A 212 -2.90 10.13 -6.90
CA LEU A 212 -2.01 10.92 -6.07
C LEU A 212 -2.76 12.16 -5.59
N PHE A 213 -2.85 12.35 -4.28
CA PHE A 213 -3.20 13.64 -3.70
C PHE A 213 -1.96 14.51 -3.69
N VAL A 214 -2.10 15.73 -4.20
CA VAL A 214 -1.06 16.76 -4.27
C VAL A 214 -1.62 18.02 -3.63
N LYS A 215 -1.19 18.34 -2.43
CA LYS A 215 -1.65 19.51 -1.68
C LYS A 215 -1.39 20.81 -2.45
N SER A 216 -2.38 21.71 -2.47
CA SER A 216 -2.28 23.03 -3.11
C SER A 216 -1.00 23.78 -2.70
N GLY A 217 -0.27 24.29 -3.68
CA GLY A 217 1.02 24.94 -3.47
C GLY A 217 2.23 24.01 -3.46
N THR A 218 2.03 22.69 -3.64
CA THR A 218 3.13 21.77 -3.91
C THR A 218 3.43 21.77 -5.41
N SER A 219 4.67 22.15 -5.77
CA SER A 219 5.11 22.12 -7.17
C SER A 219 5.40 20.67 -7.58
N ILE A 220 4.78 20.24 -8.65
CA ILE A 220 5.00 18.91 -9.24
C ILE A 220 5.12 19.03 -10.75
N ARG A 221 6.11 18.37 -11.33
CA ARG A 221 6.31 18.32 -12.78
C ARG A 221 5.91 16.94 -13.33
N PRO A 222 5.48 16.87 -14.59
CA PRO A 222 5.18 15.62 -15.23
C PRO A 222 6.44 14.74 -15.36
N LEU A 223 6.25 13.42 -15.30
CA LEU A 223 7.27 12.42 -15.65
C LEU A 223 7.15 11.97 -17.10
N VAL A 224 5.97 12.09 -17.68
CA VAL A 224 5.65 11.78 -19.08
C VAL A 224 5.09 13.05 -19.71
N TYR A 225 5.47 13.34 -20.95
CA TYR A 225 5.07 14.57 -21.63
C TYR A 225 3.96 14.27 -22.64
N GLY A 226 2.99 15.20 -22.78
CA GLY A 226 1.84 15.05 -23.68
C GLY A 226 0.86 16.22 -23.58
N GLY A 227 -0.45 15.90 -23.66
CA GLY A 227 -1.52 16.89 -23.57
C GLY A 227 -1.77 17.46 -22.16
N ALA A 228 -2.83 18.24 -22.03
CA ALA A 228 -3.16 18.97 -20.81
C ALA A 228 -3.98 18.15 -19.77
N GLN A 229 -4.16 16.83 -19.99
CA GLN A 229 -4.90 15.98 -19.09
C GLN A 229 -4.28 16.00 -17.69
N GLU A 230 -5.12 15.74 -16.67
CA GLU A 230 -4.71 15.74 -15.27
C GLU A 230 -3.84 16.98 -14.91
N PHE A 231 -4.32 18.15 -15.32
CA PHE A 231 -3.66 19.45 -15.06
C PHE A 231 -2.24 19.56 -15.65
N SER A 232 -1.98 18.91 -16.78
CA SER A 232 -0.66 18.79 -17.42
C SER A 232 0.39 18.04 -16.58
N ILE A 233 -0.03 17.35 -15.52
CA ILE A 233 0.83 16.57 -14.62
C ILE A 233 0.93 15.11 -15.11
N ARG A 234 -0.21 14.54 -15.55
CA ARG A 234 -0.26 13.16 -16.06
C ARG A 234 -1.03 13.13 -17.38
N PRO A 235 -0.36 13.40 -18.51
CA PRO A 235 -0.99 13.44 -19.82
C PRO A 235 -1.43 12.05 -20.32
N GLY A 236 -2.23 12.05 -21.36
CA GLY A 236 -2.82 10.86 -21.99
C GLY A 236 -4.31 10.75 -21.69
N THR A 237 -5.07 10.19 -22.66
CA THR A 237 -6.52 10.02 -22.53
C THR A 237 -6.86 9.30 -21.24
N GLU A 238 -7.78 9.87 -20.48
CA GLU A 238 -8.13 9.40 -19.14
C GLU A 238 -8.84 8.03 -19.22
N ASN A 239 -8.50 7.14 -18.32
CA ASN A 239 -9.13 5.84 -18.12
C ASN A 239 -10.48 6.01 -17.39
N ILE A 240 -11.53 6.41 -18.11
CA ILE A 240 -12.86 6.72 -17.57
C ILE A 240 -13.38 5.55 -16.71
N ILE A 241 -13.27 4.34 -17.23
CA ILE A 241 -13.77 3.12 -16.56
C ILE A 241 -13.01 2.90 -15.24
N GLY A 242 -11.67 2.92 -15.29
CA GLY A 242 -10.84 2.75 -14.11
C GLY A 242 -11.02 3.86 -13.07
N ILE A 243 -11.17 5.10 -13.53
CA ILE A 243 -11.39 6.27 -12.65
C ILE A 243 -12.77 6.18 -11.99
N THR A 244 -13.81 5.79 -12.73
CA THR A 244 -15.15 5.61 -12.15
C THR A 244 -15.17 4.47 -11.14
N ALA A 245 -14.57 3.33 -11.50
CA ALA A 245 -14.41 2.19 -10.58
C ALA A 245 -13.67 2.58 -9.30
N LEU A 246 -12.60 3.38 -9.41
CA LEU A 246 -11.85 3.90 -8.26
C LEU A 246 -12.72 4.78 -7.37
N GLY A 247 -13.53 5.67 -7.96
CA GLY A 247 -14.46 6.52 -7.22
C GLY A 247 -15.47 5.70 -6.40
N ILE A 248 -16.15 4.74 -7.05
CA ILE A 248 -17.14 3.86 -6.40
C ILE A 248 -16.46 3.02 -5.29
N ALA A 249 -15.35 2.35 -5.59
CA ALA A 249 -14.63 1.54 -4.62
C ALA A 249 -14.18 2.36 -3.39
N SER A 250 -13.73 3.60 -3.62
CA SER A 250 -13.30 4.50 -2.55
C SER A 250 -14.46 4.90 -1.63
N GLU A 251 -15.62 5.21 -2.20
CA GLU A 251 -16.83 5.55 -1.43
C GLU A 251 -17.29 4.38 -0.57
N LEU A 252 -17.36 3.17 -1.14
CA LEU A 252 -17.73 1.95 -0.44
C LEU A 252 -16.75 1.63 0.71
N ALA A 253 -15.46 1.65 0.42
CA ALA A 253 -14.43 1.35 1.42
C ALA A 253 -14.46 2.36 2.57
N TYR A 254 -14.59 3.65 2.26
CA TYR A 254 -14.63 4.70 3.27
C TYR A 254 -15.88 4.64 4.14
N ALA A 255 -17.05 4.34 3.56
CA ALA A 255 -18.30 4.18 4.29
C ALA A 255 -18.26 3.01 5.28
N LYS A 256 -17.67 1.88 4.86
CA LYS A 256 -17.62 0.64 5.67
C LYS A 256 -16.39 0.57 6.60
N ARG A 257 -15.44 1.53 6.56
CA ARG A 257 -14.10 1.39 7.18
C ARG A 257 -14.10 1.02 8.67
N LYS A 258 -15.00 1.60 9.48
CA LYS A 258 -15.05 1.33 10.93
C LYS A 258 -15.51 -0.10 11.23
N SER A 259 -16.62 -0.52 10.63
CA SER A 259 -17.13 -1.90 10.78
C SER A 259 -16.14 -2.91 10.21
N SER A 260 -15.49 -2.59 9.10
CA SER A 260 -14.44 -3.39 8.50
C SER A 260 -13.27 -3.62 9.45
N LEU A 261 -12.72 -2.57 10.04
CA LEU A 261 -11.58 -2.71 10.97
C LEU A 261 -11.94 -3.55 12.20
N THR A 262 -13.18 -3.44 12.72
CA THR A 262 -13.65 -4.26 13.83
C THR A 262 -13.72 -5.73 13.44
N HIS A 263 -14.33 -6.04 12.30
CA HIS A 263 -14.44 -7.41 11.78
C HIS A 263 -13.05 -8.03 11.50
N LEU A 264 -12.16 -7.28 10.84
CA LEU A 264 -10.81 -7.74 10.54
C LEU A 264 -9.98 -7.97 11.81
N ALA A 265 -10.16 -7.14 12.86
CA ALA A 265 -9.51 -7.34 14.15
C ALA A 265 -10.00 -8.61 14.86
N GLU A 266 -11.27 -8.95 14.72
CA GLU A 266 -11.83 -10.21 15.26
C GLU A 266 -11.21 -11.41 14.55
N ILE A 267 -11.14 -11.40 13.20
CA ILE A 267 -10.47 -12.45 12.43
C ILE A 267 -9.02 -12.58 12.88
N GLN A 268 -8.28 -11.48 12.95
CA GLN A 268 -6.88 -11.48 13.39
C GLN A 268 -6.71 -12.17 14.75
N SER A 269 -7.50 -11.76 15.73
CA SER A 269 -7.45 -12.32 17.10
C SER A 269 -7.69 -13.84 17.12
N LYS A 270 -8.61 -14.32 16.30
CA LYS A 270 -8.90 -15.77 16.16
C LYS A 270 -7.71 -16.50 15.55
N LEU A 271 -7.17 -16.01 14.43
CA LEU A 271 -6.00 -16.58 13.77
C LEU A 271 -4.78 -16.62 14.70
N GLU A 272 -4.49 -15.52 15.41
CA GLU A 272 -3.40 -15.43 16.39
C GLU A 272 -3.58 -16.47 17.50
N THR A 273 -4.80 -16.60 18.05
CA THR A 273 -5.11 -17.58 19.09
C THR A 273 -4.87 -19.02 18.62
N ILE A 274 -5.19 -19.34 17.36
CA ILE A 274 -4.98 -20.67 16.80
C ILE A 274 -3.48 -20.93 16.59
N PHE A 275 -2.76 -20.01 15.94
CA PHE A 275 -1.35 -20.19 15.63
C PHE A 275 -0.46 -20.22 16.88
N LEU A 276 -0.79 -19.46 17.93
CA LEU A 276 -0.01 -19.44 19.18
C LEU A 276 -0.13 -20.75 20.00
N LYS A 277 -1.08 -21.64 19.66
CA LYS A 277 -1.15 -22.98 20.26
C LYS A 277 -0.10 -23.95 19.69
N ASP A 278 0.44 -23.67 18.52
CA ASP A 278 1.53 -24.42 17.91
C ASP A 278 2.87 -23.80 18.33
N GLY A 279 3.70 -24.55 19.07
CA GLY A 279 4.97 -24.08 19.60
C GLY A 279 6.03 -23.75 18.51
N ASP A 280 5.82 -24.20 17.27
CA ASP A 280 6.67 -23.95 16.12
C ASP A 280 6.15 -22.81 15.22
N CYS A 281 5.10 -22.09 15.63
CA CYS A 281 4.59 -20.88 14.96
C CYS A 281 5.01 -19.61 15.68
N ILE A 282 5.51 -18.63 14.94
CA ILE A 282 5.87 -17.30 15.47
C ILE A 282 5.08 -16.24 14.72
N ILE A 283 4.29 -15.44 15.44
CA ILE A 283 3.60 -14.29 14.88
C ILE A 283 4.59 -13.14 14.80
N ASN A 284 4.88 -12.71 13.57
CA ASN A 284 5.80 -11.61 13.29
C ASN A 284 5.11 -10.25 13.35
N SER A 285 3.82 -10.16 12.95
CA SER A 285 2.99 -8.95 13.01
C SER A 285 2.51 -8.71 14.44
N LYS A 286 2.98 -7.64 15.08
CA LYS A 286 2.54 -7.26 16.42
C LYS A 286 1.96 -5.84 16.37
N GLN A 287 0.74 -5.66 16.85
CA GLN A 287 0.08 -4.35 16.96
C GLN A 287 -0.04 -3.58 15.62
N GLY A 288 -0.23 -4.31 14.51
CA GLY A 288 -0.35 -3.75 13.18
C GLY A 288 -1.80 -3.58 12.70
N ALA A 289 -1.93 -3.31 11.42
CA ALA A 289 -3.20 -3.23 10.71
C ALA A 289 -3.87 -4.62 10.64
N PRO A 290 -5.12 -4.78 11.09
CA PRO A 290 -5.72 -6.08 11.34
C PRO A 290 -6.04 -6.90 10.09
N HIS A 291 -5.82 -6.37 8.90
CA HIS A 291 -6.02 -7.08 7.63
C HIS A 291 -4.77 -7.81 7.11
N ILE A 292 -3.65 -7.75 7.84
CA ILE A 292 -2.38 -8.38 7.47
C ILE A 292 -1.80 -9.07 8.68
N LEU A 293 -1.58 -10.38 8.55
CA LEU A 293 -0.90 -11.21 9.55
C LEU A 293 0.30 -11.88 8.90
N ASN A 294 1.46 -11.78 9.53
CA ASN A 294 2.68 -12.44 9.10
C ASN A 294 3.08 -13.49 10.15
N VAL A 295 3.22 -14.74 9.73
CA VAL A 295 3.48 -15.89 10.62
C VAL A 295 4.62 -16.71 10.04
N SER A 296 5.63 -17.01 10.85
CA SER A 296 6.69 -17.98 10.53
C SER A 296 6.31 -19.37 11.03
N PHE A 297 6.24 -20.34 10.12
CA PHE A 297 6.00 -21.76 10.42
C PHE A 297 7.37 -22.46 10.48
N LEU A 298 8.03 -22.41 11.63
CA LEU A 298 9.41 -22.90 11.80
C LEU A 298 9.54 -24.35 11.34
N GLY A 299 10.67 -24.65 10.67
CA GLY A 299 10.95 -25.97 10.12
C GLY A 299 10.24 -26.27 8.79
N VAL A 300 9.50 -25.31 8.21
CA VAL A 300 8.86 -25.46 6.89
C VAL A 300 9.30 -24.29 5.99
N LYS A 301 9.82 -24.56 4.80
CA LYS A 301 10.11 -23.52 3.83
C LYS A 301 8.83 -22.89 3.32
N SER A 302 8.77 -21.55 3.28
CA SER A 302 7.57 -20.80 2.86
C SER A 302 7.08 -21.15 1.45
N GLU A 303 8.00 -21.43 0.50
CA GLU A 303 7.63 -21.87 -0.87
C GLU A 303 6.93 -23.24 -0.85
N VAL A 304 7.43 -24.18 -0.06
CA VAL A 304 6.80 -25.53 0.07
C VAL A 304 5.43 -25.41 0.73
N MET A 305 5.33 -24.58 1.79
CA MET A 305 4.07 -24.32 2.47
C MET A 305 3.05 -23.69 1.51
N LEU A 306 3.46 -22.68 0.73
CA LEU A 306 2.60 -21.97 -0.23
C LEU A 306 2.00 -22.93 -1.25
N HIS A 307 2.83 -23.77 -1.90
CA HIS A 307 2.34 -24.75 -2.88
C HIS A 307 1.46 -25.82 -2.26
N SER A 308 1.76 -26.25 -1.04
CA SER A 308 0.92 -27.23 -0.33
C SER A 308 -0.45 -26.65 0.04
N LEU A 309 -0.52 -25.36 0.38
CA LEU A 309 -1.77 -24.65 0.63
C LEU A 309 -2.58 -24.45 -0.66
N GLU A 310 -1.91 -24.07 -1.75
CA GLU A 310 -2.53 -23.92 -3.08
C GLU A 310 -3.21 -25.22 -3.55
N MET A 311 -2.60 -26.39 -3.30
CA MET A 311 -3.20 -27.69 -3.62
C MET A 311 -4.50 -27.95 -2.84
N GLU A 312 -4.69 -27.32 -1.70
CA GLU A 312 -5.91 -27.38 -0.87
C GLU A 312 -6.86 -26.19 -1.15
N GLY A 313 -6.57 -25.38 -2.17
CA GLY A 313 -7.38 -24.21 -2.55
C GLY A 313 -7.21 -23.00 -1.63
N ILE A 314 -6.11 -22.94 -0.85
CA ILE A 314 -5.82 -21.83 0.06
C ILE A 314 -4.72 -20.96 -0.57
N TYR A 315 -5.04 -19.70 -0.89
CA TYR A 315 -4.14 -18.77 -1.54
C TYR A 315 -3.61 -17.73 -0.53
N VAL A 316 -2.31 -17.79 -0.26
CA VAL A 316 -1.58 -16.89 0.64
C VAL A 316 -0.32 -16.36 -0.07
N SER A 317 0.46 -15.51 0.57
CA SER A 317 1.73 -15.02 0.01
C SER A 317 2.92 -15.36 0.93
N SER A 318 4.06 -15.66 0.33
CA SER A 318 5.34 -15.58 1.04
C SER A 318 5.88 -14.17 0.93
N GLY A 319 6.50 -13.61 1.97
CA GLY A 319 7.08 -12.27 1.95
C GLY A 319 8.08 -12.03 0.81
N SER A 320 8.51 -13.11 0.14
CA SER A 320 9.41 -13.09 -1.02
C SER A 320 8.69 -13.11 -2.38
N ALA A 321 7.36 -13.14 -2.45
CA ALA A 321 6.62 -13.32 -3.71
C ALA A 321 6.92 -12.24 -4.76
N CYS A 322 7.16 -10.98 -4.36
CA CYS A 322 7.60 -9.91 -5.27
C CYS A 322 9.11 -9.98 -5.61
N SER A 323 9.90 -10.75 -4.87
CA SER A 323 11.35 -10.94 -5.06
C SER A 323 11.70 -12.38 -5.46
N SER A 324 10.74 -13.18 -5.89
CA SER A 324 10.89 -14.62 -6.24
C SER A 324 11.99 -14.92 -7.26
N LYS A 325 12.53 -13.91 -7.94
CA LYS A 325 13.73 -14.03 -8.80
C LYS A 325 15.06 -13.74 -8.08
N LYS A 326 15.06 -13.29 -6.81
CA LYS A 326 16.26 -13.02 -6.03
C LYS A 326 16.24 -13.84 -4.74
N LYS A 327 17.25 -14.69 -4.51
CA LYS A 327 17.47 -15.54 -3.31
C LYS A 327 17.67 -14.77 -1.98
N THR A 328 17.23 -13.51 -1.85
CA THR A 328 17.65 -12.63 -0.75
C THR A 328 16.61 -12.44 0.36
N GLY A 329 15.51 -13.20 0.39
CA GLY A 329 14.47 -13.06 1.43
C GLY A 329 13.83 -11.65 1.49
N SER A 330 12.84 -11.45 2.37
CA SER A 330 12.19 -10.17 2.55
C SER A 330 13.11 -9.14 3.23
N HIS A 331 13.30 -7.97 2.60
CA HIS A 331 14.03 -6.85 3.22
C HIS A 331 13.29 -6.29 4.44
N VAL A 332 11.96 -6.36 4.46
CA VAL A 332 11.12 -5.93 5.59
C VAL A 332 11.39 -6.81 6.81
N LEU A 333 11.33 -8.14 6.64
CA LEU A 333 11.54 -9.09 7.74
C LEU A 333 12.98 -9.03 8.26
N LYS A 334 13.95 -8.75 7.38
CA LYS A 334 15.35 -8.49 7.80
C LYS A 334 15.46 -7.19 8.60
N ALA A 335 14.78 -6.13 8.18
CA ALA A 335 14.85 -4.83 8.84
C ALA A 335 14.29 -4.86 10.27
N ILE A 336 13.31 -5.73 10.57
CA ILE A 336 12.78 -5.95 11.92
C ILE A 336 13.60 -6.94 12.76
N GLY A 337 14.69 -7.48 12.22
CA GLY A 337 15.64 -8.34 12.94
C GLY A 337 15.25 -9.80 13.05
N LEU A 338 14.37 -10.32 12.15
CA LEU A 338 14.09 -11.75 12.13
C LEU A 338 15.31 -12.57 11.66
N THR A 339 15.43 -13.76 12.23
CA THR A 339 16.44 -14.75 11.81
C THR A 339 16.13 -15.29 10.41
N ASP A 340 17.15 -15.80 9.72
CA ASP A 340 16.95 -16.41 8.39
C ASP A 340 15.94 -17.56 8.45
N ALA A 341 15.92 -18.36 9.50
CA ALA A 341 14.94 -19.45 9.70
C ALA A 341 13.49 -18.93 9.79
N GLN A 342 13.28 -17.79 10.46
CA GLN A 342 11.97 -17.15 10.52
C GLN A 342 11.56 -16.57 9.16
N ILE A 343 12.51 -15.93 8.46
CA ILE A 343 12.27 -15.32 7.14
C ILE A 343 11.93 -16.40 6.11
N ASP A 344 12.68 -17.50 6.08
CA ASP A 344 12.50 -18.60 5.14
C ASP A 344 11.18 -19.36 5.34
N SER A 345 10.59 -19.27 6.54
CA SER A 345 9.34 -19.93 6.91
C SER A 345 8.14 -18.98 7.02
N ALA A 346 8.33 -17.69 6.67
CA ALA A 346 7.30 -16.68 6.83
C ALA A 346 6.21 -16.74 5.74
N ILE A 347 4.96 -16.74 6.16
CA ILE A 347 3.76 -16.64 5.31
C ILE A 347 3.00 -15.38 5.72
N ARG A 348 2.63 -14.57 4.72
CA ARG A 348 1.70 -13.48 4.90
C ARG A 348 0.29 -13.96 4.59
N ILE A 349 -0.59 -13.77 5.54
CA ILE A 349 -2.04 -14.05 5.46
C ILE A 349 -2.73 -12.68 5.46
N SER A 350 -3.54 -12.38 4.46
CA SER A 350 -4.25 -11.11 4.38
C SER A 350 -5.66 -11.32 3.86
N TYR A 351 -6.61 -10.66 4.47
CA TYR A 351 -8.03 -10.93 4.29
C TYR A 351 -8.85 -9.63 4.17
N GLY A 352 -10.08 -9.76 3.71
CA GLY A 352 -11.01 -8.67 3.44
C GLY A 352 -12.30 -8.77 4.25
N ASN A 353 -13.22 -7.83 3.99
CA ASN A 353 -14.53 -7.78 4.66
C ASN A 353 -15.48 -8.93 4.30
N ASP A 354 -15.22 -9.59 3.19
CA ASP A 354 -15.94 -10.75 2.68
C ASP A 354 -15.39 -12.08 3.20
N THR A 355 -14.29 -12.04 3.97
CA THR A 355 -13.77 -13.21 4.69
C THR A 355 -14.62 -13.45 5.93
N ASP A 356 -15.28 -14.60 6.03
CA ASP A 356 -16.00 -14.99 7.23
C ASP A 356 -15.07 -15.62 8.28
N ILE A 357 -15.45 -15.50 9.57
CA ILE A 357 -14.63 -15.93 10.69
C ILE A 357 -14.45 -17.45 10.70
N GLU A 358 -15.50 -18.22 10.40
CA GLU A 358 -15.45 -19.69 10.42
C GLU A 358 -14.50 -20.23 9.33
N SER A 359 -14.56 -19.64 8.13
CA SER A 359 -13.61 -19.95 7.06
C SER A 359 -12.18 -19.61 7.46
N ALA A 360 -11.96 -18.47 8.11
CA ALA A 360 -10.63 -18.07 8.57
C ALA A 360 -10.08 -19.05 9.62
N GLU A 361 -10.89 -19.47 10.61
CA GLU A 361 -10.51 -20.47 11.61
C GLU A 361 -10.21 -21.83 10.95
N SER A 362 -11.06 -22.28 10.00
CA SER A 362 -10.86 -23.52 9.26
C SER A 362 -9.54 -23.51 8.48
N VAL A 363 -9.25 -22.41 7.78
CA VAL A 363 -7.99 -22.22 7.05
C VAL A 363 -6.80 -22.27 8.00
N ALA A 364 -6.86 -21.62 9.16
CA ALA A 364 -5.76 -21.63 10.13
C ALA A 364 -5.48 -23.06 10.65
N HIS A 365 -6.50 -23.83 10.98
CA HIS A 365 -6.33 -25.23 11.37
C HIS A 365 -5.73 -26.07 10.24
N LYS A 366 -6.17 -25.86 8.99
CA LYS A 366 -5.61 -26.57 7.83
C LYS A 366 -4.15 -26.20 7.60
N MET A 367 -3.78 -24.94 7.79
CA MET A 367 -2.39 -24.48 7.72
C MET A 367 -1.51 -25.20 8.75
N LEU A 368 -1.97 -25.37 10.00
CA LEU A 368 -1.24 -26.10 11.04
C LEU A 368 -1.11 -27.58 10.69
N GLU A 369 -2.16 -28.22 10.19
CA GLU A 369 -2.13 -29.63 9.75
C GLU A 369 -1.07 -29.86 8.66
N ILE A 370 -1.05 -28.96 7.66
CA ILE A 370 -0.07 -29.01 6.56
C ILE A 370 1.35 -28.77 7.09
N ALA A 371 1.55 -27.77 7.94
CA ALA A 371 2.85 -27.48 8.53
C ALA A 371 3.39 -28.68 9.33
N GLU A 372 2.55 -29.35 10.12
CA GLU A 372 2.95 -30.55 10.87
C GLU A 372 3.34 -31.71 9.94
N LYS A 373 2.57 -31.95 8.86
CA LYS A 373 2.92 -32.96 7.85
C LYS A 373 4.27 -32.67 7.19
N LEU A 374 4.50 -31.43 6.79
CA LEU A 374 5.74 -30.99 6.14
C LEU A 374 6.95 -31.12 7.09
N ARG A 375 6.81 -30.72 8.35
CA ARG A 375 7.85 -30.90 9.37
C ARG A 375 8.25 -32.38 9.55
N LYS A 376 7.27 -33.30 9.56
CA LYS A 376 7.52 -34.75 9.65
C LYS A 376 8.31 -35.29 8.46
N ILE A 377 8.05 -34.80 7.26
CA ILE A 377 8.76 -35.20 6.04
C ILE A 377 10.20 -34.66 6.09
N MET A 378 10.37 -33.37 6.42
CA MET A 378 11.69 -32.71 6.43
C MET A 378 12.63 -33.19 7.55
N ARG A 379 12.10 -33.77 8.64
CA ARG A 379 12.90 -34.43 9.69
C ARG A 379 13.42 -35.80 9.30
N ARG A 380 12.89 -36.41 8.21
CA ARG A 380 13.28 -37.75 7.72
C ARG A 380 14.29 -37.69 6.58
N THR A 381 14.50 -36.53 6.01
CA THR A 381 15.52 -36.24 4.98
C THR A 381 16.71 -35.53 5.60
#